data_7ad2437864e169bd704e4f5d34306364
#
_entry.id   7ad2437864e169bd704e4f5d34306364
#
_cell.length_a   1.000
_cell.length_b   1.000
_cell.length_c   1.000
_cell.angle_alpha   90.00
_cell.angle_beta   90.00
_cell.angle_gamma   90.00
#
_symmetry.space_group_name_H-M   'P 1'
#
loop_
_entity.id
_entity.type
_entity.pdbx_description
1 polymer ?
#
loop_
_entity_poly.entity_id
_entity_poly.type
_entity_poly.pdbx_seq_one_letter_code
_entity_poly.pdbx_strand_id
1 'polypeptide(L)'
;NGQDYVVCSNCGAKNSSEAFFCGHCAAPLNGPVDEKTDNRKNENTGGQMPFTGIPFAQGFDTAYDEDEIADNVKLKEAKAYVKTNTLLYSFVFKNIHDRNRSRFNFAAFLFSGGWFLYRKQYGIGILLTLILAVCMVGYDIGYMALVQFTQTNSIVDQTDLYNHISSLPLDQALLYVSPLFFRALQYIVMIISGFIGNRCYYKNVVKKVRKTKAQCTNSFEVNKELDRKGGVDRVLGYVLLAGAFVLTLLPNFMLGML
;
A
#
# COMPACT_ATOMS: atom_id res chain seq x y z
N ASN A 1 0.03 45.12 -30.57
CA ASN A 1 0.36 43.81 -30.03
C ASN A 1 -0.64 43.50 -28.89
N GLY A 2 -1.80 42.96 -29.25
CA GLY A 2 -2.79 42.49 -28.27
C GLY A 2 -2.24 41.21 -27.62
N GLN A 3 -1.93 41.25 -26.32
CA GLN A 3 -1.69 40.02 -25.58
C GLN A 3 -3.02 39.35 -25.35
N ASP A 4 -3.25 38.21 -25.99
CA ASP A 4 -4.42 37.38 -25.76
C ASP A 4 -4.39 36.89 -24.30
N TYR A 5 -5.41 37.21 -23.54
CA TYR A 5 -5.58 36.73 -22.16
C TYR A 5 -6.94 36.06 -21.99
N VAL A 6 -7.01 35.10 -21.11
CA VAL A 6 -8.26 34.46 -20.66
C VAL A 6 -8.59 34.91 -19.24
N VAL A 7 -9.84 35.26 -18.99
CA VAL A 7 -10.34 35.64 -17.67
C VAL A 7 -10.88 34.42 -16.96
N CYS A 8 -10.40 34.17 -15.75
CA CYS A 8 -10.88 33.05 -14.93
C CYS A 8 -12.34 33.25 -14.52
N SER A 9 -13.21 32.29 -14.87
CA SER A 9 -14.62 32.32 -14.50
C SER A 9 -14.90 32.22 -12.99
N ASN A 10 -13.92 31.66 -12.23
CA ASN A 10 -14.07 31.46 -10.79
C ASN A 10 -13.64 32.66 -9.95
N CYS A 11 -12.59 33.40 -10.34
CA CYS A 11 -12.06 34.52 -9.53
C CYS A 11 -11.83 35.82 -10.30
N GLY A 12 -12.11 35.88 -11.61
CA GLY A 12 -11.97 37.07 -12.43
C GLY A 12 -10.53 37.46 -12.79
N ALA A 13 -9.51 36.70 -12.38
CA ALA A 13 -8.10 37.00 -12.67
C ALA A 13 -7.79 36.77 -14.15
N LYS A 14 -6.97 37.68 -14.73
CA LYS A 14 -6.45 37.55 -16.10
C LYS A 14 -5.27 36.57 -16.11
N ASN A 15 -5.27 35.65 -17.07
CA ASN A 15 -4.24 34.64 -17.27
C ASN A 15 -3.80 34.62 -18.73
N SER A 16 -2.64 34.02 -19.03
CA SER A 16 -2.21 33.80 -20.41
C SER A 16 -3.24 32.95 -21.15
N SER A 17 -3.46 33.19 -22.43
CA SER A 17 -4.34 32.39 -23.31
C SER A 17 -3.94 30.92 -23.39
N GLU A 18 -2.66 30.60 -23.13
CA GLU A 18 -2.13 29.24 -23.10
C GLU A 18 -2.19 28.58 -21.72
N ALA A 19 -2.65 29.31 -20.68
CA ALA A 19 -2.71 28.78 -19.34
C ALA A 19 -3.87 27.78 -19.19
N PHE A 20 -3.57 26.58 -18.75
CA PHE A 20 -4.57 25.56 -18.43
C PHE A 20 -5.25 25.79 -17.08
N PHE A 21 -4.62 26.52 -16.19
CA PHE A 21 -5.11 26.82 -14.85
C PHE A 21 -4.91 28.30 -14.48
N CYS A 22 -5.81 28.85 -13.69
CA CYS A 22 -5.69 30.19 -13.18
C CYS A 22 -4.53 30.31 -12.19
N GLY A 23 -3.58 31.21 -12.46
CA GLY A 23 -2.46 31.48 -11.57
C GLY A 23 -2.81 32.05 -10.20
N HIS A 24 -4.07 32.53 -10.02
CA HIS A 24 -4.52 33.11 -8.76
C HIS A 24 -5.32 32.13 -7.89
N CYS A 25 -6.22 31.31 -8.48
CA CYS A 25 -7.10 30.42 -7.72
C CYS A 25 -7.01 28.94 -8.14
N ALA A 26 -6.08 28.62 -9.06
CA ALA A 26 -5.87 27.29 -9.62
C ALA A 26 -7.10 26.64 -10.30
N ALA A 27 -8.16 27.40 -10.60
CA ALA A 27 -9.29 26.88 -11.36
C ALA A 27 -8.90 26.62 -12.83
N PRO A 28 -9.46 25.57 -13.49
CA PRO A 28 -9.19 25.32 -14.90
C PRO A 28 -9.76 26.43 -15.78
N LEU A 29 -9.00 26.86 -16.79
CA LEU A 29 -9.33 27.98 -17.66
C LEU A 29 -9.91 27.54 -19.01
N ASN A 30 -9.56 26.34 -19.46
CA ASN A 30 -9.97 25.77 -20.75
C ASN A 30 -10.47 24.35 -20.55
N GLY A 31 -11.75 24.19 -20.23
CA GLY A 31 -12.45 22.91 -20.25
C GLY A 31 -13.79 23.09 -20.96
N PRO A 32 -14.33 22.09 -21.69
CA PRO A 32 -15.65 22.16 -22.23
C PRO A 32 -16.66 22.32 -21.10
N VAL A 33 -17.46 23.39 -21.17
CA VAL A 33 -18.61 23.59 -20.28
C VAL A 33 -19.72 22.69 -20.82
N ASP A 34 -19.82 21.47 -20.30
CA ASP A 34 -21.01 20.65 -20.48
C ASP A 34 -22.07 21.10 -19.45
N GLU A 35 -22.93 21.97 -19.91
CA GLU A 35 -24.17 22.37 -19.28
C GLU A 35 -25.17 21.21 -19.39
N LYS A 36 -25.21 20.34 -18.37
CA LYS A 36 -26.37 19.55 -17.92
C LYS A 36 -25.99 18.66 -16.74
N THR A 37 -25.98 19.21 -15.55
CA THR A 37 -26.01 18.41 -14.33
C THR A 37 -27.45 18.17 -13.91
N ASP A 38 -27.96 17.04 -14.30
CA ASP A 38 -29.21 16.51 -13.76
C ASP A 38 -28.94 15.91 -12.38
N ASN A 39 -29.73 16.39 -11.40
CA ASN A 39 -29.72 15.97 -10.01
C ASN A 39 -30.09 14.48 -9.90
N ARG A 40 -29.08 13.58 -9.71
CA ARG A 40 -29.33 12.27 -9.13
C ARG A 40 -28.46 12.07 -7.90
N LYS A 41 -29.12 12.15 -6.74
CA LYS A 41 -28.61 11.61 -5.49
C LYS A 41 -28.16 10.18 -5.70
N ASN A 42 -26.88 9.94 -5.54
CA ASN A 42 -26.34 8.61 -5.42
C ASN A 42 -25.70 8.48 -4.05
N GLU A 43 -26.51 8.04 -3.10
CA GLU A 43 -26.04 7.53 -1.82
C GLU A 43 -25.28 6.23 -2.08
N ASN A 44 -23.96 6.30 -2.03
CA ASN A 44 -23.14 5.13 -1.80
C ASN A 44 -21.86 5.55 -1.06
N THR A 45 -21.98 5.66 0.26
CA THR A 45 -20.95 5.98 1.23
C THR A 45 -20.03 4.75 1.42
N GLY A 46 -19.08 4.58 0.55
CA GLY A 46 -17.91 3.71 0.80
C GLY A 46 -16.68 4.58 0.99
N GLY A 47 -16.19 4.67 2.21
CA GLY A 47 -15.07 5.46 2.72
C GLY A 47 -14.04 5.96 1.70
N GLN A 48 -14.31 7.08 1.07
CA GLN A 48 -13.36 7.82 0.28
C GLN A 48 -12.62 8.78 1.21
N MET A 49 -11.30 8.65 1.23
CA MET A 49 -10.42 9.62 1.90
C MET A 49 -10.67 11.03 1.35
N PRO A 50 -10.49 12.10 2.16
CA PRO A 50 -10.85 13.49 1.79
C PRO A 50 -10.01 14.12 0.68
N PHE A 51 -9.29 13.31 -0.10
CA PHE A 51 -8.45 13.76 -1.21
C PHE A 51 -9.21 13.92 -2.54
N THR A 52 -10.49 13.55 -2.59
CA THR A 52 -11.33 13.64 -3.80
C THR A 52 -11.88 15.03 -4.08
N GLY A 53 -11.62 16.01 -3.25
CA GLY A 53 -12.09 17.39 -3.38
C GLY A 53 -11.21 18.33 -4.22
N ILE A 54 -10.14 17.84 -4.86
CA ILE A 54 -9.30 18.67 -5.74
C ILE A 54 -9.83 18.53 -7.19
N PRO A 55 -10.33 19.60 -7.83
CA PRO A 55 -10.85 19.55 -9.21
C PRO A 55 -9.85 18.98 -10.22
N PHE A 56 -8.55 19.14 -9.96
CA PHE A 56 -7.46 18.56 -10.72
C PHE A 56 -7.47 17.03 -10.73
N ALA A 57 -7.88 16.39 -9.64
CA ALA A 57 -7.90 14.94 -9.50
C ALA A 57 -8.96 14.27 -10.41
N GLN A 58 -10.10 14.93 -10.63
CA GLN A 58 -11.19 14.40 -11.45
C GLN A 58 -10.84 14.40 -12.95
N GLY A 59 -10.25 15.47 -13.47
CA GLY A 59 -9.81 15.54 -14.88
C GLY A 59 -8.66 14.56 -15.18
N PHE A 60 -7.78 14.31 -14.23
CA PHE A 60 -6.68 13.37 -14.37
C PHE A 60 -7.14 11.91 -14.27
N ASP A 61 -8.23 11.65 -13.54
CA ASP A 61 -8.74 10.30 -13.33
C ASP A 61 -9.31 9.68 -14.63
N THR A 62 -9.83 10.48 -15.57
CA THR A 62 -10.41 10.01 -16.83
C THR A 62 -9.49 10.17 -18.03
N ALA A 63 -8.54 11.11 -18.01
CA ALA A 63 -7.70 11.47 -19.15
C ALA A 63 -6.88 10.31 -19.75
N TYR A 64 -6.58 9.29 -18.96
CA TYR A 64 -5.74 8.15 -19.35
C TYR A 64 -6.46 6.80 -19.33
N ASP A 65 -7.78 6.80 -19.24
CA ASP A 65 -8.57 5.56 -19.11
C ASP A 65 -8.39 4.59 -20.26
N GLU A 66 -8.17 5.10 -21.48
CA GLU A 66 -7.96 4.30 -22.68
C GLU A 66 -6.50 3.89 -22.89
N ASP A 67 -5.56 4.43 -22.10
CA ASP A 67 -4.15 4.08 -22.22
C ASP A 67 -3.92 2.60 -21.87
N GLU A 68 -3.11 1.94 -22.67
CA GLU A 68 -2.64 0.59 -22.37
C GLU A 68 -1.56 0.65 -21.29
N ILE A 69 -1.71 -0.17 -20.27
CA ILE A 69 -0.71 -0.34 -19.20
C ILE A 69 0.00 -1.69 -19.29
N ALA A 70 -0.48 -2.58 -20.14
CA ALA A 70 0.14 -3.85 -20.52
C ALA A 70 -0.56 -4.36 -21.77
N ASP A 71 0.06 -5.30 -22.52
CA ASP A 71 -0.56 -5.87 -23.72
C ASP A 71 -2.00 -6.28 -23.44
N ASN A 72 -2.93 -5.69 -24.19
CA ASN A 72 -4.36 -5.92 -24.11
C ASN A 72 -4.99 -5.62 -22.71
N VAL A 73 -4.41 -4.69 -21.94
CA VAL A 73 -4.97 -4.23 -20.65
C VAL A 73 -4.99 -2.71 -20.62
N LYS A 74 -6.19 -2.13 -20.59
CA LYS A 74 -6.40 -0.69 -20.48
C LYS A 74 -6.44 -0.25 -19.01
N LEU A 75 -6.06 1.00 -18.78
CA LEU A 75 -6.05 1.58 -17.44
C LEU A 75 -7.43 1.55 -16.78
N LYS A 76 -8.51 1.82 -17.54
CA LYS A 76 -9.90 1.73 -17.04
C LYS A 76 -10.26 0.34 -16.49
N GLU A 77 -9.80 -0.73 -17.13
CA GLU A 77 -10.03 -2.11 -16.69
C GLU A 77 -9.29 -2.40 -15.38
N ALA A 78 -8.05 -1.89 -15.27
CA ALA A 78 -7.28 -1.98 -14.03
C ALA A 78 -7.95 -1.20 -12.90
N LYS A 79 -8.48 0.00 -13.15
CA LYS A 79 -9.24 0.81 -12.18
C LYS A 79 -10.49 0.09 -11.70
N ALA A 80 -11.25 -0.54 -12.61
CA ALA A 80 -12.42 -1.34 -12.26
C ALA A 80 -12.08 -2.49 -11.30
N TYR A 81 -10.90 -3.10 -11.46
CA TYR A 81 -10.42 -4.13 -10.53
C TYR A 81 -9.89 -3.56 -9.22
N VAL A 82 -9.13 -2.46 -9.26
CA VAL A 82 -8.46 -1.85 -8.09
C VAL A 82 -9.44 -1.25 -7.09
N LYS A 83 -10.46 -0.53 -7.55
CA LYS A 83 -11.55 0.15 -6.81
C LYS A 83 -11.12 1.22 -5.81
N THR A 84 -10.08 0.97 -5.04
CA THR A 84 -9.63 1.86 -3.96
C THR A 84 -8.28 2.48 -4.28
N ASN A 85 -8.16 3.81 -4.08
CA ASN A 85 -6.98 4.59 -4.42
C ASN A 85 -6.63 4.50 -5.93
N THR A 86 -7.64 4.51 -6.79
CA THR A 86 -7.51 4.36 -8.25
C THR A 86 -6.55 5.37 -8.83
N LEU A 87 -6.64 6.63 -8.43
CA LEU A 87 -5.74 7.70 -8.87
C LEU A 87 -4.27 7.37 -8.60
N LEU A 88 -3.94 6.98 -7.36
CA LEU A 88 -2.57 6.59 -6.99
C LEU A 88 -2.06 5.43 -7.85
N TYR A 89 -2.89 4.38 -8.02
CA TYR A 89 -2.49 3.20 -8.78
C TYR A 89 -2.44 3.46 -10.29
N SER A 90 -3.22 4.39 -10.81
CA SER A 90 -3.11 4.84 -12.20
C SER A 90 -1.71 5.39 -12.48
N PHE A 91 -1.21 6.29 -11.63
CA PHE A 91 0.15 6.81 -11.73
C PHE A 91 1.22 5.72 -11.56
N VAL A 92 1.03 4.85 -10.56
CA VAL A 92 1.99 3.78 -10.27
C VAL A 92 2.08 2.80 -11.43
N PHE A 93 0.95 2.36 -11.98
CA PHE A 93 0.89 1.38 -13.05
C PHE A 93 1.43 1.96 -14.37
N LYS A 94 1.05 3.20 -14.69
CA LYS A 94 1.59 3.90 -15.86
C LYS A 94 3.11 4.08 -15.75
N ASN A 95 3.62 4.49 -14.59
CA ASN A 95 5.06 4.65 -14.38
C ASN A 95 5.83 3.31 -14.46
N ILE A 96 5.22 2.21 -14.01
CA ILE A 96 5.81 0.87 -14.15
C ILE A 96 5.82 0.45 -15.63
N HIS A 97 4.73 0.71 -16.38
CA HIS A 97 4.62 0.37 -17.78
C HIS A 97 5.61 1.17 -18.64
N ASP A 98 5.56 2.52 -18.53
CA ASP A 98 6.30 3.42 -19.41
C ASP A 98 7.80 3.46 -19.10
N ARG A 99 8.16 3.38 -17.82
CA ARG A 99 9.54 3.62 -17.35
C ARG A 99 10.19 2.42 -16.66
N ASN A 100 9.47 1.32 -16.50
CA ASN A 100 9.87 0.16 -15.70
C ASN A 100 10.33 0.53 -14.26
N ARG A 101 9.81 1.61 -13.69
CA ARG A 101 10.16 2.10 -12.35
C ARG A 101 8.97 1.98 -11.41
N SER A 102 9.19 1.38 -10.26
CA SER A 102 8.20 1.33 -9.17
C SER A 102 8.61 2.27 -8.05
N ARG A 103 7.63 2.99 -7.49
CA ARG A 103 7.83 3.76 -6.26
C ARG A 103 7.81 2.84 -5.05
N PHE A 104 8.49 3.25 -3.98
CA PHE A 104 8.41 2.57 -2.68
C PHE A 104 6.97 2.62 -2.14
N ASN A 105 6.49 1.52 -1.60
CA ASN A 105 5.14 1.39 -1.04
C ASN A 105 5.21 1.35 0.48
N PHE A 106 4.97 2.49 1.13
CA PHE A 106 4.99 2.58 2.59
C PHE A 106 3.98 1.68 3.28
N ALA A 107 2.79 1.48 2.70
CA ALA A 107 1.80 0.57 3.27
C ALA A 107 2.27 -0.90 3.21
N ALA A 108 2.89 -1.30 2.10
CA ALA A 108 3.49 -2.63 1.98
C ALA A 108 4.72 -2.79 2.88
N PHE A 109 5.51 -1.74 3.10
CA PHE A 109 6.60 -1.73 4.09
C PHE A 109 6.07 -1.94 5.51
N LEU A 110 5.09 -1.14 5.95
CA LEU A 110 4.58 -1.19 7.32
C LEU A 110 3.80 -2.47 7.62
N PHE A 111 2.94 -2.90 6.70
CA PHE A 111 2.02 -4.03 6.92
C PHE A 111 2.49 -5.32 6.24
N SER A 112 3.53 -5.26 5.42
CA SER A 112 4.14 -6.41 4.71
C SER A 112 3.09 -7.41 4.18
N GLY A 113 3.08 -8.65 4.67
CA GLY A 113 2.14 -9.69 4.27
C GLY A 113 0.67 -9.25 4.38
N GLY A 114 0.31 -8.48 5.40
CA GLY A 114 -1.03 -7.94 5.61
C GLY A 114 -1.50 -7.02 4.47
N TRP A 115 -0.61 -6.19 3.93
CA TRP A 115 -0.94 -5.36 2.79
C TRP A 115 -1.23 -6.19 1.52
N PHE A 116 -0.43 -7.24 1.27
CA PHE A 116 -0.65 -8.14 0.13
C PHE A 116 -1.98 -8.90 0.27
N LEU A 117 -2.31 -9.37 1.46
CA LEU A 117 -3.57 -10.05 1.74
C LEU A 117 -4.76 -9.09 1.60
N TYR A 118 -4.66 -7.88 2.15
CA TYR A 118 -5.65 -6.82 1.94
C TYR A 118 -5.89 -6.53 0.45
N ARG A 119 -4.85 -6.59 -0.40
CA ARG A 119 -4.93 -6.43 -1.86
C ARG A 119 -5.26 -7.73 -2.62
N LYS A 120 -5.75 -8.76 -1.92
CA LYS A 120 -6.15 -10.07 -2.49
C LYS A 120 -5.01 -10.80 -3.21
N GLN A 121 -3.76 -10.57 -2.80
CA GLN A 121 -2.58 -11.28 -3.27
C GLN A 121 -2.22 -12.40 -2.29
N TYR A 122 -3.14 -13.37 -2.13
CA TYR A 122 -3.09 -14.36 -1.05
C TYR A 122 -1.78 -15.17 -1.01
N GLY A 123 -1.24 -15.61 -2.16
CA GLY A 123 -0.03 -16.44 -2.18
C GLY A 123 1.17 -15.76 -1.52
N ILE A 124 1.56 -14.57 -2.02
CA ILE A 124 2.69 -13.82 -1.46
C ILE A 124 2.35 -13.27 -0.08
N GLY A 125 1.10 -12.86 0.15
CA GLY A 125 0.65 -12.33 1.43
C GLY A 125 0.76 -13.38 2.56
N ILE A 126 0.29 -14.60 2.34
CA ILE A 126 0.40 -15.70 3.31
C ILE A 126 1.86 -16.02 3.59
N LEU A 127 2.68 -16.15 2.54
CA LEU A 127 4.10 -16.45 2.69
C LEU A 127 4.82 -15.40 3.57
N LEU A 128 4.65 -14.11 3.26
CA LEU A 128 5.28 -13.03 4.03
C LEU A 128 4.75 -12.97 5.46
N THR A 129 3.45 -13.19 5.67
CA THR A 129 2.85 -13.22 7.01
C THR A 129 3.42 -14.35 7.84
N LEU A 130 3.59 -15.55 7.27
CA LEU A 130 4.19 -16.68 7.97
C LEU A 130 5.66 -16.40 8.33
N ILE A 131 6.45 -15.85 7.41
CA ILE A 131 7.84 -15.46 7.70
C ILE A 131 7.89 -14.46 8.85
N LEU A 132 7.04 -13.44 8.83
CA LEU A 132 7.00 -12.45 9.90
C LEU A 132 6.54 -13.05 11.24
N ALA A 133 5.58 -13.97 11.23
CA ALA A 133 5.14 -14.67 12.43
C ALA A 133 6.29 -15.50 13.04
N VAL A 134 7.04 -16.22 12.21
CA VAL A 134 8.25 -16.95 12.69
C VAL A 134 9.28 -15.99 13.27
N CYS A 135 9.52 -14.83 12.62
CA CYS A 135 10.44 -13.82 13.15
C CYS A 135 9.96 -13.26 14.48
N MET A 136 8.66 -13.01 14.65
CA MET A 136 8.10 -12.50 15.90
C MET A 136 8.24 -13.54 17.03
N VAL A 137 7.85 -14.77 16.79
CA VAL A 137 7.98 -15.86 17.80
C VAL A 137 9.43 -16.09 18.18
N GLY A 138 10.34 -16.13 17.19
CA GLY A 138 11.77 -16.28 17.47
C GLY A 138 12.36 -15.11 18.26
N TYR A 139 11.91 -13.88 17.97
CA TYR A 139 12.26 -12.71 18.75
C TYR A 139 11.76 -12.83 20.19
N ASP A 140 10.50 -13.20 20.39
CA ASP A 140 9.87 -13.27 21.70
C ASP A 140 10.54 -14.34 22.58
N ILE A 141 10.83 -15.52 22.04
CA ILE A 141 11.54 -16.59 22.74
C ILE A 141 12.93 -16.12 23.20
N GLY A 142 13.72 -15.57 22.29
CA GLY A 142 15.05 -15.08 22.62
C GLY A 142 15.03 -13.90 23.58
N TYR A 143 14.06 -12.98 23.44
CA TYR A 143 13.90 -11.83 24.33
C TYR A 143 13.53 -12.26 25.77
N MET A 144 12.61 -13.21 25.92
CA MET A 144 12.26 -13.75 27.23
C MET A 144 13.44 -14.47 27.90
N ALA A 145 14.18 -15.27 27.13
CA ALA A 145 15.41 -15.90 27.59
C ALA A 145 16.47 -14.87 28.05
N LEU A 146 16.64 -13.78 27.27
CA LEU A 146 17.55 -12.69 27.61
C LEU A 146 17.12 -11.97 28.89
N VAL A 147 15.84 -11.65 29.06
CA VAL A 147 15.30 -11.00 30.28
C VAL A 147 15.53 -11.91 31.50
N GLN A 148 15.21 -13.18 31.40
CA GLN A 148 15.44 -14.14 32.49
C GLN A 148 16.94 -14.24 32.85
N PHE A 149 17.81 -14.28 31.83
CA PHE A 149 19.25 -14.32 32.01
C PHE A 149 19.77 -13.08 32.75
N THR A 150 19.33 -11.88 32.36
CA THR A 150 19.73 -10.63 33.02
C THR A 150 19.27 -10.55 34.47
N GLN A 151 18.06 -11.03 34.77
CA GLN A 151 17.52 -11.07 36.11
C GLN A 151 18.29 -12.08 37.01
N THR A 152 18.54 -13.29 36.46
CA THR A 152 19.23 -14.36 37.23
C THR A 152 20.67 -13.98 37.57
N ASN A 153 21.37 -13.29 36.66
CA ASN A 153 22.76 -12.90 36.87
C ASN A 153 22.93 -11.48 37.43
N SER A 154 21.83 -10.83 37.81
CA SER A 154 21.84 -9.45 38.37
C SER A 154 22.61 -8.45 37.48
N ILE A 155 22.47 -8.58 36.18
CA ILE A 155 23.18 -7.75 35.20
C ILE A 155 22.59 -6.33 35.19
N VAL A 156 23.45 -5.32 35.40
CA VAL A 156 23.03 -3.94 35.63
C VAL A 156 23.20 -3.07 34.40
N ASP A 157 24.22 -3.36 33.57
CA ASP A 157 24.54 -2.53 32.41
C ASP A 157 24.88 -3.35 31.14
N GLN A 158 25.06 -2.65 30.02
CA GLN A 158 25.35 -3.29 28.74
C GLN A 158 26.74 -3.92 28.67
N THR A 159 27.73 -3.36 29.37
CA THR A 159 29.09 -3.90 29.40
C THR A 159 29.12 -5.23 30.15
N ASP A 160 28.41 -5.26 31.27
CA ASP A 160 28.24 -6.46 32.07
C ASP A 160 27.53 -7.58 31.31
N LEU A 161 26.43 -7.23 30.60
CA LEU A 161 25.75 -8.14 29.72
C LEU A 161 26.67 -8.72 28.63
N TYR A 162 27.44 -7.84 27.96
CA TYR A 162 28.38 -8.28 26.93
C TYR A 162 29.43 -9.25 27.48
N ASN A 163 30.02 -8.96 28.63
CA ASN A 163 31.02 -9.79 29.26
C ASN A 163 30.45 -11.17 29.65
N HIS A 164 29.24 -11.20 30.20
CA HIS A 164 28.58 -12.46 30.55
C HIS A 164 28.26 -13.30 29.30
N ILE A 165 27.67 -12.71 28.27
CA ILE A 165 27.33 -13.45 27.06
C ILE A 165 28.58 -13.93 26.32
N SER A 166 29.66 -13.12 26.26
CA SER A 166 30.92 -13.50 25.58
C SER A 166 31.67 -14.60 26.29
N SER A 167 31.42 -14.84 27.56
CA SER A 167 32.00 -15.96 28.33
C SER A 167 31.27 -17.29 28.14
N LEU A 168 30.05 -17.26 27.53
CA LEU A 168 29.25 -18.48 27.35
C LEU A 168 29.74 -19.31 26.14
N PRO A 169 29.44 -20.60 26.12
CA PRO A 169 29.56 -21.44 24.93
C PRO A 169 28.67 -20.85 23.79
N LEU A 170 29.13 -21.04 22.55
CA LEU A 170 28.54 -20.44 21.37
C LEU A 170 27.02 -20.76 21.22
N ASP A 171 26.64 -21.99 21.47
CA ASP A 171 25.26 -22.47 21.41
C ASP A 171 24.34 -21.71 22.37
N GLN A 172 24.81 -21.43 23.58
CA GLN A 172 24.07 -20.63 24.60
C GLN A 172 24.08 -19.13 24.23
N ALA A 173 25.23 -18.58 23.84
CA ALA A 173 25.33 -17.18 23.42
C ALA A 173 24.38 -16.85 22.26
N LEU A 174 24.24 -17.75 21.29
CA LEU A 174 23.33 -17.59 20.15
C LEU A 174 21.86 -17.40 20.56
N LEU A 175 21.42 -18.06 21.64
CA LEU A 175 20.04 -17.88 22.15
C LEU A 175 19.80 -16.43 22.59
N TYR A 176 20.74 -15.84 23.34
CA TYR A 176 20.60 -14.49 23.89
C TYR A 176 20.81 -13.39 22.82
N VAL A 177 21.52 -13.69 21.75
CA VAL A 177 21.70 -12.77 20.60
C VAL A 177 20.59 -12.93 19.57
N SER A 178 19.85 -14.04 19.58
CA SER A 178 18.80 -14.34 18.60
C SER A 178 17.73 -13.24 18.41
N PRO A 179 17.31 -12.45 19.44
CA PRO A 179 16.37 -11.37 19.24
C PRO A 179 16.82 -10.33 18.22
N LEU A 180 18.11 -9.98 18.22
CA LEU A 180 18.69 -9.03 17.25
C LEU A 180 18.62 -9.59 15.84
N PHE A 181 18.92 -10.87 15.67
CA PHE A 181 18.83 -11.53 14.36
C PHE A 181 17.41 -11.55 13.82
N PHE A 182 16.42 -11.98 14.62
CA PHE A 182 15.04 -12.04 14.16
C PHE A 182 14.45 -10.65 13.91
N ARG A 183 14.83 -9.65 14.70
CA ARG A 183 14.42 -8.26 14.48
C ARG A 183 15.02 -7.69 13.19
N ALA A 184 16.28 -7.94 12.92
CA ALA A 184 16.92 -7.53 11.69
C ALA A 184 16.26 -8.19 10.46
N LEU A 185 16.00 -9.50 10.53
CA LEU A 185 15.30 -10.23 9.47
C LEU A 185 13.90 -9.69 9.22
N GLN A 186 13.15 -9.35 10.27
CA GLN A 186 11.84 -8.71 10.16
C GLN A 186 11.91 -7.40 9.38
N TYR A 187 12.86 -6.51 9.72
CA TYR A 187 13.03 -5.24 8.99
C TYR A 187 13.44 -5.45 7.53
N ILE A 188 14.28 -6.43 7.24
CA ILE A 188 14.66 -6.79 5.87
C ILE A 188 13.42 -7.19 5.06
N VAL A 189 12.56 -8.06 5.62
CA VAL A 189 11.31 -8.49 4.98
C VAL A 189 10.37 -7.29 4.74
N MET A 190 10.25 -6.38 5.70
CA MET A 190 9.45 -5.16 5.56
C MET A 190 9.98 -4.27 4.43
N ILE A 191 11.29 -4.03 4.39
CA ILE A 191 11.95 -3.21 3.35
C ILE A 191 11.72 -3.83 1.96
N ILE A 192 11.96 -5.13 1.81
CA ILE A 192 11.72 -5.86 0.56
C ILE A 192 10.26 -5.71 0.14
N SER A 193 9.31 -5.89 1.07
CA SER A 193 7.87 -5.73 0.82
C SER A 193 7.53 -4.34 0.27
N GLY A 194 8.16 -3.28 0.81
CA GLY A 194 8.00 -1.90 0.34
C GLY A 194 8.48 -1.70 -1.10
N PHE A 195 9.59 -2.31 -1.48
CA PHE A 195 10.13 -2.19 -2.84
C PHE A 195 9.35 -3.00 -3.87
N ILE A 196 8.93 -4.23 -3.52
CA ILE A 196 8.25 -5.13 -4.48
C ILE A 196 6.74 -4.92 -4.53
N GLY A 197 6.12 -4.33 -3.50
CA GLY A 197 4.67 -4.28 -3.30
C GLY A 197 3.90 -3.78 -4.52
N ASN A 198 4.22 -2.60 -5.02
CA ASN A 198 3.56 -2.01 -6.18
C ASN A 198 3.77 -2.84 -7.45
N ARG A 199 4.97 -3.37 -7.68
CA ARG A 199 5.29 -4.17 -8.86
C ARG A 199 4.56 -5.52 -8.84
N CYS A 200 4.48 -6.18 -7.69
CA CYS A 200 3.70 -7.40 -7.51
C CYS A 200 2.21 -7.14 -7.71
N TYR A 201 1.70 -6.02 -7.19
CA TYR A 201 0.30 -5.65 -7.35
C TYR A 201 -0.06 -5.36 -8.81
N TYR A 202 0.76 -4.59 -9.52
CA TYR A 202 0.62 -4.36 -10.96
C TYR A 202 0.53 -5.67 -11.74
N LYS A 203 1.51 -6.59 -11.55
CA LYS A 203 1.51 -7.90 -12.22
C LYS A 203 0.26 -8.72 -11.90
N ASN A 204 -0.20 -8.68 -10.65
CA ASN A 204 -1.42 -9.38 -10.24
C ASN A 204 -2.66 -8.80 -10.91
N VAL A 205 -2.81 -7.46 -10.95
CA VAL A 205 -3.93 -6.78 -11.62
C VAL A 205 -3.95 -7.12 -13.10
N VAL A 206 -2.83 -6.96 -13.81
CA VAL A 206 -2.71 -7.32 -15.23
C VAL A 206 -3.11 -8.77 -15.48
N LYS A 207 -2.60 -9.71 -14.67
CA LYS A 207 -2.95 -11.14 -14.76
C LYS A 207 -4.45 -11.38 -14.57
N LYS A 208 -5.07 -10.71 -13.60
CA LYS A 208 -6.51 -10.86 -13.29
C LYS A 208 -7.37 -10.27 -14.41
N VAL A 209 -7.03 -9.09 -14.94
CA VAL A 209 -7.74 -8.47 -16.04
C VAL A 209 -7.66 -9.35 -17.28
N ARG A 210 -6.47 -9.80 -17.68
CA ARG A 210 -6.29 -10.72 -18.82
C ARG A 210 -7.09 -11.99 -18.66
N LYS A 211 -7.07 -12.62 -17.48
CA LYS A 211 -7.85 -13.82 -17.21
C LYS A 211 -9.35 -13.57 -17.36
N THR A 212 -9.84 -12.44 -16.86
CA THR A 212 -11.27 -12.10 -16.96
C THR A 212 -11.67 -11.83 -18.40
N LYS A 213 -10.85 -11.10 -19.17
CA LYS A 213 -11.09 -10.87 -20.62
C LYS A 213 -11.14 -12.16 -21.43
N ALA A 214 -10.31 -13.14 -21.08
CA ALA A 214 -10.33 -14.45 -21.75
C ALA A 214 -11.57 -15.31 -21.39
N GLN A 215 -12.29 -14.98 -20.33
CA GLN A 215 -13.46 -15.72 -19.86
C GLN A 215 -14.80 -15.07 -20.24
N CYS A 216 -14.80 -13.80 -20.63
CA CYS A 216 -15.99 -13.03 -20.93
C CYS A 216 -16.07 -12.71 -22.43
N THR A 217 -17.28 -12.66 -22.97
CA THR A 217 -17.55 -12.50 -24.40
C THR A 217 -17.61 -11.02 -24.82
N ASN A 218 -18.04 -10.14 -23.89
CA ASN A 218 -18.20 -8.71 -24.18
C ASN A 218 -17.61 -7.80 -23.09
N SER A 219 -17.38 -6.54 -23.43
CA SER A 219 -16.78 -5.55 -22.52
C SER A 219 -17.61 -5.26 -21.29
N PHE A 220 -18.93 -5.34 -21.36
CA PHE A 220 -19.82 -5.12 -20.23
C PHE A 220 -19.65 -6.24 -19.18
N GLU A 221 -19.62 -7.51 -19.61
CA GLU A 221 -19.36 -8.65 -18.73
C GLU A 221 -17.98 -8.57 -18.09
N VAL A 222 -16.94 -8.18 -18.86
CA VAL A 222 -15.60 -7.97 -18.36
C VAL A 222 -15.62 -6.97 -17.20
N ASN A 223 -16.20 -5.79 -17.39
CA ASN A 223 -16.26 -4.76 -16.36
C ASN A 223 -17.03 -5.21 -15.12
N LYS A 224 -18.18 -5.86 -15.29
CA LYS A 224 -19.00 -6.41 -14.21
C LYS A 224 -18.22 -7.45 -13.39
N GLU A 225 -17.49 -8.32 -14.07
CA GLU A 225 -16.72 -9.39 -13.44
C GLU A 225 -15.45 -8.85 -12.74
N LEU A 226 -14.78 -7.87 -13.33
CA LEU A 226 -13.68 -7.16 -12.69
C LEU A 226 -14.15 -6.42 -11.43
N ASP A 227 -15.31 -5.78 -11.52
CA ASP A 227 -15.92 -5.12 -10.38
C ASP A 227 -16.25 -6.14 -9.27
N ARG A 228 -16.83 -7.27 -9.58
CA ARG A 228 -17.16 -8.32 -8.63
C ARG A 228 -15.94 -8.92 -7.92
N LYS A 229 -14.87 -9.22 -8.67
CA LYS A 229 -13.65 -9.86 -8.16
C LYS A 229 -12.65 -8.89 -7.55
N GLY A 230 -12.71 -7.62 -7.94
CA GLY A 230 -11.77 -6.59 -7.55
C GLY A 230 -11.92 -6.09 -6.13
N GLY A 231 -11.28 -4.95 -5.86
CA GLY A 231 -11.28 -4.28 -4.57
C GLY A 231 -10.34 -4.91 -3.56
N VAL A 232 -10.64 -4.72 -2.29
CA VAL A 232 -9.81 -5.08 -1.14
C VAL A 232 -10.54 -6.03 -0.21
N ASP A 233 -9.79 -6.86 0.51
CA ASP A 233 -10.30 -7.71 1.58
C ASP A 233 -10.10 -7.02 2.94
N ARG A 234 -11.11 -6.26 3.37
CA ARG A 234 -11.06 -5.48 4.61
C ARG A 234 -11.04 -6.37 5.85
N VAL A 235 -11.81 -7.46 5.84
CA VAL A 235 -11.92 -8.36 6.99
C VAL A 235 -10.57 -8.99 7.28
N LEU A 236 -9.93 -9.55 6.28
CA LEU A 236 -8.61 -10.17 6.42
C LEU A 236 -7.55 -9.14 6.85
N GLY A 237 -7.61 -7.91 6.32
CA GLY A 237 -6.73 -6.82 6.74
C GLY A 237 -6.85 -6.50 8.22
N TYR A 238 -8.06 -6.39 8.75
CA TYR A 238 -8.29 -6.10 10.18
C TYR A 238 -7.92 -7.28 11.09
N VAL A 239 -8.23 -8.51 10.69
CA VAL A 239 -7.86 -9.72 11.46
C VAL A 239 -6.36 -9.83 11.63
N LEU A 240 -5.60 -9.56 10.57
CA LEU A 240 -4.13 -9.60 10.62
C LEU A 240 -3.56 -8.47 11.46
N LEU A 241 -4.14 -7.26 11.39
CA LEU A 241 -3.73 -6.14 12.22
C LEU A 241 -3.96 -6.45 13.71
N ALA A 242 -5.13 -6.98 14.05
CA ALA A 242 -5.46 -7.39 15.41
C ALA A 242 -4.54 -8.53 15.90
N GLY A 243 -4.28 -9.53 15.05
CA GLY A 243 -3.36 -10.62 15.36
C GLY A 243 -1.93 -10.14 15.62
N ALA A 244 -1.40 -9.25 14.79
CA ALA A 244 -0.08 -8.64 14.98
C ALA A 244 -0.01 -7.84 16.28
N PHE A 245 -1.07 -7.10 16.62
CA PHE A 245 -1.17 -6.34 17.87
C PHE A 245 -1.14 -7.26 19.11
N VAL A 246 -1.91 -8.35 19.08
CA VAL A 246 -1.92 -9.34 20.17
C VAL A 246 -0.53 -9.97 20.34
N LEU A 247 0.11 -10.41 19.25
CA LEU A 247 1.46 -10.98 19.31
C LEU A 247 2.50 -10.00 19.86
N THR A 248 2.37 -8.70 19.55
CA THR A 248 3.28 -7.67 20.07
C THR A 248 3.11 -7.44 21.58
N LEU A 249 1.90 -7.61 22.11
CA LEU A 249 1.62 -7.40 23.55
C LEU A 249 1.90 -8.64 24.40
N LEU A 250 1.88 -9.84 23.79
CA LEU A 250 1.98 -11.12 24.51
C LEU A 250 3.24 -11.23 25.39
N PRO A 251 4.46 -10.88 24.93
CA PRO A 251 5.65 -10.93 25.77
C PRO A 251 5.59 -10.02 26.99
N ASN A 252 5.07 -8.80 26.81
CA ASN A 252 4.95 -7.85 27.92
C ASN A 252 3.94 -8.33 28.97
N PHE A 253 2.86 -8.99 28.52
CA PHE A 253 1.87 -9.57 29.43
C PHE A 253 2.48 -10.76 30.20
N MET A 254 3.21 -11.64 29.54
CA MET A 254 3.88 -12.78 30.17
C MET A 254 4.93 -12.34 31.18
N LEU A 255 5.71 -11.28 30.90
CA LEU A 255 6.71 -10.73 31.81
C LEU A 255 6.09 -10.05 33.03
N GLY A 256 4.86 -9.50 32.92
CA GLY A 256 4.13 -8.93 34.03
C GLY A 256 3.50 -9.96 34.99
N MET A 257 3.51 -11.25 34.57
CA MET A 257 3.01 -12.37 35.40
C MET A 257 4.11 -13.15 36.10
N LEU A 258 5.39 -12.90 35.78
CA LEU A 258 6.58 -13.45 36.43
C LEU A 258 7.14 -12.48 37.46
#